data_6e80117289b0ef45605e5758519014af
#
_entry.id   6e80117289b0ef45605e5758519014af
#
_cell.length_a   1.000
_cell.length_b   1.000
_cell.length_c   1.000
_cell.angle_alpha   90.00
_cell.angle_beta   90.00
_cell.angle_gamma   90.00
#
_symmetry.space_group_name_H-M   'P 1'
#
loop_
_entity.id
_entity.type
_entity.pdbx_description
1 polymer ?
#
loop_
_entity_poly.entity_id
_entity_poly.type
_entity_poly.pdbx_seq_one_letter_code
_entity_poly.pdbx_strand_id
1 'polypeptide(L)'
;VDIARPTGTPVYSPGPGLVTLAEPDLFYSGGTVILDHGYGLSSSFLHMSRIDVEVGDVLEVGDRIGAIGATGRATGPHLDWRMSWFNQRIDPQLLVPPMP
;
A
#
# COMPACT_ATOMS: atom_id res chain seq x y z
N VAL A 1 -0.40 8.82 4.24
CA VAL A 1 0.37 9.63 3.28
C VAL A 1 -0.22 9.46 1.89
N ASP A 2 -0.57 10.56 1.28
CA ASP A 2 -1.02 10.59 -0.11
C ASP A 2 0.16 10.87 -1.03
N ILE A 3 0.32 10.02 -2.04
CA ILE A 3 1.40 10.15 -3.02
C ILE A 3 0.77 10.38 -4.38
N ALA A 4 0.86 11.62 -4.88
CA ALA A 4 0.32 12.00 -6.18
C ALA A 4 1.33 11.66 -7.27
N ARG A 5 1.03 10.63 -8.07
CA ARG A 5 1.83 10.18 -9.21
C ARG A 5 0.87 9.74 -10.32
N PRO A 6 1.32 9.68 -11.56
CA PRO A 6 0.47 9.20 -12.65
C PRO A 6 -0.04 7.79 -12.40
N THR A 7 -1.24 7.50 -12.91
CA THR A 7 -1.79 6.14 -12.91
C THR A 7 -0.81 5.19 -13.59
N GLY A 8 -0.59 4.04 -12.97
CA GLY A 8 0.37 3.05 -13.47
C GLY A 8 1.75 3.15 -12.88
N THR A 9 2.04 4.20 -12.08
CA THR A 9 3.33 4.29 -11.38
C THR A 9 3.50 3.11 -10.44
N PRO A 10 4.63 2.36 -10.53
CA PRO A 10 4.83 1.18 -9.68
C PRO A 10 4.88 1.53 -8.19
N VAL A 11 4.33 0.63 -7.38
CA VAL A 11 4.38 0.70 -5.92
C VAL A 11 5.21 -0.47 -5.42
N TYR A 12 6.21 -0.18 -4.58
CA TYR A 12 7.12 -1.17 -4.05
C TYR A 12 6.97 -1.30 -2.54
N SER A 13 7.25 -2.50 -2.02
CA SER A 13 7.18 -2.75 -0.59
C SER A 13 8.23 -1.93 0.17
N PRO A 14 7.82 -1.18 1.22
CA PRO A 14 8.77 -0.40 2.02
C PRO A 14 9.63 -1.26 2.97
N GLY A 15 9.28 -2.51 3.14
CA GLY A 15 9.99 -3.43 4.01
C GLY A 15 9.46 -4.84 3.89
N PRO A 16 10.08 -5.81 4.58
CA PRO A 16 9.60 -7.19 4.56
C PRO A 16 8.19 -7.27 5.14
N GLY A 17 7.36 -8.14 4.61
CA GLY A 17 6.02 -8.33 5.13
C GLY A 17 5.26 -9.46 4.48
N LEU A 18 4.16 -9.83 5.15
CA LEU A 18 3.22 -10.83 4.66
C LEU A 18 1.97 -10.12 4.14
N VAL A 19 1.54 -10.46 2.93
CA VAL A 19 0.30 -9.93 2.37
C VAL A 19 -0.89 -10.57 3.08
N THR A 20 -1.67 -9.76 3.78
CA THR A 20 -2.85 -10.22 4.52
C THR A 20 -4.16 -9.84 3.84
N LEU A 21 -4.12 -8.88 2.92
CA LEU A 21 -5.25 -8.51 2.08
C LEU A 21 -4.74 -8.07 0.71
N ALA A 22 -5.40 -8.50 -0.35
CA ALA A 22 -5.11 -8.08 -1.72
C ALA A 22 -6.42 -8.12 -2.50
N GLU A 23 -7.15 -6.99 -2.50
CA GLU A 23 -8.46 -6.86 -3.13
C GLU A 23 -8.44 -5.77 -4.20
N PRO A 24 -8.81 -6.08 -5.45
CA PRO A 24 -8.72 -5.10 -6.53
C PRO A 24 -9.82 -4.05 -6.53
N ASP A 25 -10.92 -4.25 -5.81
CA ASP A 25 -12.11 -3.42 -6.00
C ASP A 25 -12.95 -3.30 -4.72
N LEU A 26 -12.40 -2.74 -3.67
CA LEU A 26 -13.16 -2.40 -2.47
C LEU A 26 -13.91 -1.09 -2.68
N PHE A 27 -15.12 -0.99 -2.15
CA PHE A 27 -16.05 0.09 -2.46
C PHE A 27 -15.48 1.50 -2.20
N TYR A 28 -14.90 1.73 -1.02
CA TYR A 28 -14.35 3.03 -0.66
C TYR A 28 -12.88 3.19 -0.99
N SER A 29 -12.10 2.16 -0.84
CA SER A 29 -10.65 2.23 -0.96
C SER A 29 -10.12 1.79 -2.32
N GLY A 30 -11.00 1.19 -3.17
CA GLY A 30 -10.56 0.69 -4.47
C GLY A 30 -9.58 -0.46 -4.32
N GLY A 31 -8.57 -0.51 -5.17
CA GLY A 31 -7.53 -1.51 -5.09
C GLY A 31 -6.74 -1.36 -3.81
N THR A 32 -6.72 -2.39 -2.97
CA THR A 32 -6.16 -2.32 -1.61
C THR A 32 -5.27 -3.52 -1.33
N VAL A 33 -4.08 -3.23 -0.77
CA VAL A 33 -3.15 -4.24 -0.27
C VAL A 33 -2.78 -3.90 1.17
N ILE A 34 -2.78 -4.91 2.03
CA ILE A 34 -2.31 -4.78 3.41
C ILE A 34 -1.13 -5.73 3.63
N LEU A 35 -0.05 -5.18 4.17
CA LEU A 35 1.16 -5.92 4.55
C LEU A 35 1.31 -5.94 6.07
N ASP A 36 1.52 -7.12 6.63
CA ASP A 36 1.89 -7.28 8.03
C ASP A 36 3.40 -7.42 8.11
N HIS A 37 4.05 -6.43 8.72
CA HIS A 37 5.51 -6.41 8.89
C HIS A 37 5.98 -7.13 10.16
N GLY A 38 5.05 -7.67 10.94
CA GLY A 38 5.36 -8.25 12.24
C GLY A 38 5.40 -7.22 13.37
N TYR A 39 5.47 -7.71 14.60
CA TYR A 39 5.55 -6.86 15.80
C TYR A 39 4.42 -5.82 15.90
N GLY A 40 3.24 -6.15 15.36
CA GLY A 40 2.10 -5.24 15.37
C GLY A 40 2.13 -4.12 14.35
N LEU A 41 3.13 -4.10 13.46
CA LEU A 41 3.29 -3.06 12.44
C LEU A 41 2.71 -3.54 11.11
N SER A 42 1.85 -2.74 10.49
CA SER A 42 1.26 -3.04 9.18
C SER A 42 1.23 -1.82 8.28
N SER A 43 1.24 -2.06 6.97
CA SER A 43 1.07 -1.03 5.94
C SER A 43 -0.17 -1.32 5.11
N SER A 44 -0.93 -0.28 4.78
CA SER A 44 -2.09 -0.37 3.90
C SER A 44 -1.89 0.54 2.70
N PHE A 45 -2.12 0.02 1.51
CA PHE A 45 -1.99 0.76 0.24
C PHE A 45 -3.36 0.78 -0.43
N LEU A 46 -3.89 1.97 -0.65
CA LEU A 46 -5.25 2.16 -1.15
C LEU A 46 -5.24 2.86 -2.51
N HIS A 47 -6.35 2.76 -3.24
CA HIS A 47 -6.57 3.40 -4.55
C HIS A 47 -5.60 2.91 -5.61
N MET A 48 -5.19 1.64 -5.54
CA MET A 48 -4.30 1.05 -6.54
C MET A 48 -5.07 0.69 -7.81
N SER A 49 -4.46 0.92 -8.97
CA SER A 49 -5.04 0.53 -10.26
C SER A 49 -4.74 -0.92 -10.61
N ARG A 50 -3.71 -1.49 -10.03
CA ARG A 50 -3.25 -2.84 -10.30
C ARG A 50 -2.64 -3.45 -9.04
N ILE A 51 -2.89 -4.73 -8.83
CA ILE A 51 -2.33 -5.48 -7.71
C ILE A 51 -1.57 -6.68 -8.27
N ASP A 52 -0.28 -6.77 -7.93
CA ASP A 52 0.62 -7.81 -8.44
C ASP A 52 0.93 -8.88 -7.40
N VAL A 53 0.29 -8.85 -6.23
CA VAL A 53 0.52 -9.79 -5.12
C VAL A 53 -0.78 -10.47 -4.72
N GLU A 54 -0.64 -11.56 -3.96
CA GLU A 54 -1.77 -12.33 -3.43
C GLU A 54 -1.63 -12.51 -1.92
N VAL A 55 -2.76 -12.72 -1.26
CA VAL A 55 -2.76 -13.07 0.17
C VAL A 55 -1.90 -14.30 0.41
N GLY A 56 -1.00 -14.20 1.39
CA GLY A 56 -0.05 -15.27 1.70
C GLY A 56 1.34 -15.04 1.12
N ASP A 57 1.51 -14.09 0.18
CA ASP A 57 2.83 -13.77 -0.35
C ASP A 57 3.70 -13.14 0.72
N VAL A 58 4.96 -13.57 0.78
CA VAL A 58 5.97 -12.97 1.65
C VAL A 58 6.84 -12.06 0.79
N LEU A 59 6.85 -10.76 1.13
CA LEU A 59 7.56 -9.74 0.35
C LEU A 59 8.83 -9.31 1.07
N GLU A 60 9.82 -8.94 0.26
CA GLU A 60 11.04 -8.27 0.70
C GLU A 60 10.94 -6.77 0.40
N VAL A 61 11.82 -5.96 1.00
CA VAL A 61 11.91 -4.55 0.65
C VAL A 61 12.17 -4.39 -0.84
N GLY A 62 11.41 -3.53 -1.49
CA GLY A 62 11.55 -3.27 -2.93
C GLY A 62 10.78 -4.20 -3.84
N ASP A 63 10.10 -5.24 -3.33
CA ASP A 63 9.24 -6.08 -4.15
C ASP A 63 8.03 -5.29 -4.64
N ARG A 64 7.64 -5.52 -5.90
CA ARG A 64 6.54 -4.80 -6.51
C ARG A 64 5.21 -5.27 -5.94
N ILE A 65 4.40 -4.31 -5.46
CA ILE A 65 3.06 -4.58 -4.92
C ILE A 65 2.00 -4.41 -6.01
N GLY A 66 2.15 -3.38 -6.86
CA GLY A 66 1.19 -3.05 -7.89
C GLY A 66 1.46 -1.67 -8.46
N ALA A 67 0.40 -0.95 -8.79
CA ALA A 67 0.51 0.37 -9.41
C ALA A 67 -0.51 1.35 -8.86
N ILE A 68 -0.14 2.62 -8.86
CA ILE A 68 -0.99 3.73 -8.42
C ILE A 68 -2.18 3.89 -9.39
N GLY A 69 -3.34 4.22 -8.84
CA GLY A 69 -4.52 4.51 -9.62
C GLY A 69 -5.39 5.57 -8.97
N ALA A 70 -6.61 5.69 -9.50
CA ALA A 70 -7.66 6.56 -8.97
C ALA A 70 -8.92 5.74 -8.71
N THR A 71 -8.74 4.51 -8.22
CA THR A 71 -9.85 3.61 -7.93
C THR A 71 -10.51 3.95 -6.60
N GLY A 72 -11.73 3.47 -6.41
CA GLY A 72 -12.49 3.80 -5.23
C GLY A 72 -12.99 5.23 -5.27
N ARG A 73 -12.88 5.95 -4.16
CA ARG A 73 -13.36 7.34 -4.03
C ARG A 73 -12.26 8.37 -4.18
N ALA A 74 -11.18 8.00 -4.84
CA ALA A 74 -10.08 8.93 -5.09
C ALA A 74 -10.50 10.00 -6.11
N THR A 75 -9.99 11.23 -5.93
CA THR A 75 -10.28 12.36 -6.80
C THR A 75 -9.24 12.58 -7.89
N GLY A 76 -8.28 11.69 -8.01
CA GLY A 76 -7.23 11.73 -9.02
C GLY A 76 -6.25 10.60 -8.80
N PRO A 77 -5.28 10.40 -9.71
CA PRO A 77 -4.30 9.35 -9.53
C PRO A 77 -3.43 9.62 -8.30
N HIS A 78 -3.60 8.78 -7.27
CA HIS A 78 -2.74 8.86 -6.09
C HIS A 78 -2.75 7.55 -5.33
N LEU A 79 -1.75 7.38 -4.49
CA LEU A 79 -1.63 6.27 -3.55
C LEU A 79 -1.88 6.80 -2.14
N ASP A 80 -2.75 6.16 -1.40
CA ASP A 80 -2.91 6.43 0.03
C ASP A 80 -2.20 5.30 0.78
N TRP A 81 -1.02 5.60 1.33
CA TRP A 81 -0.22 4.67 2.10
C TRP A 81 -0.36 5.00 3.57
N ARG A 82 -0.89 4.03 4.34
CA ARG A 82 -1.12 4.16 5.79
C ARG A 82 -0.36 3.09 6.51
N MET A 83 0.18 3.44 7.69
CA MET A 83 0.79 2.47 8.57
C MET A 83 0.07 2.44 9.91
N SER A 84 0.03 1.26 10.52
CA SER A 84 -0.56 1.06 11.84
C SER A 84 0.40 0.23 12.70
N TRP A 85 0.53 0.62 13.96
CA TRP A 85 1.32 -0.10 14.95
C TRP A 85 0.41 -0.43 16.12
N PHE A 86 0.18 -1.73 16.36
CA PHE A 86 -0.79 -2.20 17.36
C PHE A 86 -2.13 -1.46 17.27
N ASN A 87 -2.67 -1.37 16.02
CA ASN A 87 -3.92 -0.67 15.72
C ASN A 87 -3.87 0.86 15.90
N GLN A 88 -2.69 1.43 16.07
CA GLN A 88 -2.51 2.88 16.10
C GLN A 88 -1.91 3.35 14.78
N ARG A 89 -2.58 4.32 14.15
CA ARG A 89 -2.08 4.89 12.90
C ARG A 89 -0.84 5.73 13.18
N ILE A 90 0.18 5.54 12.35
CA ILE A 90 1.43 6.33 12.40
C ILE A 90 1.73 6.89 11.01
N ASP A 91 2.59 7.90 10.95
CA ASP A 91 3.03 8.48 9.68
C ASP A 91 4.17 7.64 9.12
N PRO A 92 3.99 7.02 7.93
CA PRO A 92 5.05 6.21 7.31
C PRO A 92 6.34 6.99 7.05
N GLN A 93 6.25 8.29 6.83
CA GLN A 93 7.43 9.12 6.55
C GLN A 93 8.40 9.19 7.72
N LEU A 94 7.95 8.87 8.93
CA LEU A 94 8.81 8.83 10.11
C LEU A 94 9.66 7.57 10.17
N LEU A 95 9.34 6.53 9.38
CA LEU A 95 9.97 5.21 9.46
C LEU A 95 10.78 4.84 8.23
N VAL A 96 10.55 5.51 7.10
CA VAL A 96 11.21 5.19 5.84
C VAL A 96 11.74 6.46 5.19
N PRO A 97 12.77 6.35 4.31
CA PRO A 97 13.23 7.50 3.53
C PRO A 97 12.10 8.04 2.64
N PRO A 98 12.14 9.33 2.26
CA PRO A 98 11.18 9.87 1.32
C PRO A 98 11.19 9.08 0.01
N MET A 99 10.00 8.84 -0.55
CA MET A 99 9.88 8.18 -1.85
C MET A 99 10.25 9.18 -2.96
N PRO A 100 11.00 8.73 -3.97
CA PRO A 100 11.37 9.60 -5.10
C PRO A 100 10.18 10.03 -5.95
#